data_6a7ec988a18efeabb75b3323e194185c
#
_entry.id   6a7ec988a18efeabb75b3323e194185c
#
_cell.length_a   1.000
_cell.length_b   1.000
_cell.length_c   1.000
_cell.angle_alpha   90.00
_cell.angle_beta   90.00
_cell.angle_gamma   90.00
#
_symmetry.space_group_name_H-M   'P 1'
#
loop_
_entity.id
_entity.type
_entity.pdbx_description
1 polymer ?
#
loop_
_entity_poly.entity_id
_entity_poly.type
_entity_poly.pdbx_seq_one_letter_code
_entity_poly.pdbx_strand_id
1 'polypeptide(L)'
;QGNEDLNDRTRQTVANVQQTVATMNQMAASVQSNSETAAEVDKLSMAASSAATQGGTVMQTVVKTMDDIADSTQRIGSITSLINDIAFQTNILALNAAVEAARAGEQGRGFAVVAGEVRNLASRSANAAKEIEGLIADSVARVEQGAQLVNDTGTTMEAILRDVTEVTVIMKQIATASEEQSKGISQVGVAITQMDGVTQQNASLDR
;
A
#
# COMPACT_ATOMS: atom_id res chain seq x y z
N GLN A 1 76.98 -0.83 -0.10
CA GLN A 1 75.97 -0.37 -1.12
C GLN A 1 74.86 -1.40 -1.36
N GLY A 2 75.13 -2.71 -1.58
CA GLY A 2 74.06 -3.71 -1.83
C GLY A 2 73.26 -4.06 -0.58
N ASN A 3 73.87 -4.07 0.58
CA ASN A 3 73.27 -4.40 1.88
C ASN A 3 72.41 -3.23 2.39
N GLU A 4 72.86 -1.99 2.22
CA GLU A 4 72.11 -0.78 2.59
C GLU A 4 70.82 -0.64 1.73
N ASP A 5 70.92 -0.90 0.44
CA ASP A 5 69.71 -0.88 -0.46
C ASP A 5 68.69 -1.98 -0.05
N LEU A 6 69.16 -3.18 0.32
CA LEU A 6 68.30 -4.25 0.81
C LEU A 6 67.61 -3.87 2.11
N ASN A 7 68.31 -3.21 3.04
CA ASN A 7 67.79 -2.76 4.32
C ASN A 7 66.69 -1.70 4.11
N ASP A 8 66.92 -0.69 3.28
CA ASP A 8 65.93 0.35 2.99
C ASP A 8 64.67 -0.23 2.30
N ARG A 9 64.84 -1.14 1.35
CA ARG A 9 63.73 -1.85 0.71
C ARG A 9 62.96 -2.73 1.68
N THR A 10 63.66 -3.39 2.60
CA THR A 10 63.03 -4.23 3.63
C THR A 10 62.19 -3.38 4.58
N ARG A 11 62.73 -2.23 5.07
CA ARG A 11 61.96 -1.29 5.91
C ARG A 11 60.73 -0.76 5.18
N GLN A 12 60.84 -0.41 3.92
CA GLN A 12 59.70 0.04 3.12
C GLN A 12 58.65 -1.05 2.95
N THR A 13 59.10 -2.31 2.75
CA THR A 13 58.20 -3.46 2.65
C THR A 13 57.46 -3.70 3.97
N VAL A 14 58.12 -3.60 5.12
CA VAL A 14 57.47 -3.68 6.44
C VAL A 14 56.38 -2.64 6.58
N ALA A 15 56.66 -1.38 6.23
CA ALA A 15 55.67 -0.31 6.29
C ALA A 15 54.44 -0.57 5.38
N ASN A 16 54.71 -1.06 4.17
CA ASN A 16 53.65 -1.42 3.21
C ASN A 16 52.80 -2.59 3.71
N VAL A 17 53.41 -3.61 4.29
CA VAL A 17 52.72 -4.77 4.90
C VAL A 17 51.80 -4.31 6.02
N GLN A 18 52.32 -3.45 6.93
CA GLN A 18 51.53 -2.91 8.05
C GLN A 18 50.34 -2.10 7.54
N GLN A 19 50.51 -1.26 6.52
CA GLN A 19 49.44 -0.48 5.91
C GLN A 19 48.41 -1.41 5.25
N THR A 20 48.85 -2.47 4.57
CA THR A 20 47.96 -3.45 3.94
C THR A 20 47.14 -4.19 4.98
N VAL A 21 47.75 -4.61 6.12
CA VAL A 21 47.04 -5.24 7.23
C VAL A 21 45.94 -4.31 7.80
N ALA A 22 46.29 -3.03 8.01
CA ALA A 22 45.31 -2.05 8.48
C ALA A 22 44.12 -1.88 7.52
N THR A 23 44.41 -1.78 6.22
CA THR A 23 43.39 -1.70 5.19
C THR A 23 42.52 -2.96 5.14
N MET A 24 43.12 -4.14 5.27
CA MET A 24 42.38 -5.41 5.30
C MET A 24 41.46 -5.52 6.51
N ASN A 25 41.92 -5.10 7.68
CA ASN A 25 41.05 -5.07 8.87
C ASN A 25 39.86 -4.14 8.69
N GLN A 26 40.07 -3.00 8.05
CA GLN A 26 38.98 -2.07 7.72
C GLN A 26 38.02 -2.68 6.68
N MET A 27 38.53 -3.35 5.66
CA MET A 27 37.71 -4.08 4.68
C MET A 27 36.90 -5.19 5.34
N ALA A 28 37.53 -5.98 6.24
CA ALA A 28 36.84 -7.05 6.97
C ALA A 28 35.65 -6.50 7.79
N ALA A 29 35.88 -5.38 8.49
CA ALA A 29 34.85 -4.70 9.26
C ALA A 29 33.72 -4.19 8.34
N SER A 30 34.05 -3.63 7.18
CA SER A 30 33.05 -3.15 6.19
C SER A 30 32.23 -4.29 5.62
N VAL A 31 32.86 -5.41 5.27
CA VAL A 31 32.18 -6.61 4.76
C VAL A 31 31.25 -7.22 5.81
N GLN A 32 31.70 -7.27 7.05
CA GLN A 32 30.85 -7.72 8.17
C GLN A 32 29.63 -6.82 8.33
N SER A 33 29.84 -5.51 8.32
CA SER A 33 28.75 -4.52 8.39
C SER A 33 27.76 -4.64 7.23
N ASN A 34 28.24 -4.92 6.00
CA ASN A 34 27.39 -5.16 4.84
C ASN A 34 26.52 -6.40 5.01
N SER A 35 27.09 -7.48 5.56
CA SER A 35 26.35 -8.71 5.82
C SER A 35 25.24 -8.51 6.88
N GLU A 36 25.57 -7.78 7.95
CA GLU A 36 24.60 -7.45 9.02
C GLU A 36 23.49 -6.54 8.49
N THR A 37 23.84 -5.52 7.72
CA THR A 37 22.87 -4.62 7.07
C THR A 37 21.96 -5.38 6.11
N ALA A 38 22.52 -6.29 5.32
CA ALA A 38 21.71 -7.11 4.39
C ALA A 38 20.70 -7.98 5.15
N ALA A 39 21.10 -8.57 6.29
CA ALA A 39 20.20 -9.36 7.12
C ALA A 39 19.10 -8.50 7.79
N GLU A 40 19.43 -7.28 8.20
CA GLU A 40 18.46 -6.34 8.78
C GLU A 40 17.43 -5.88 7.72
N VAL A 41 17.89 -5.54 6.50
CA VAL A 41 17.02 -5.14 5.39
C VAL A 41 16.13 -6.30 4.95
N ASP A 42 16.63 -7.54 4.94
CA ASP A 42 15.81 -8.73 4.65
C ASP A 42 14.67 -8.87 5.66
N LYS A 43 14.95 -8.74 6.96
CA LYS A 43 13.93 -8.75 8.01
C LYS A 43 12.90 -7.63 7.84
N LEU A 44 13.34 -6.42 7.51
CA LEU A 44 12.47 -5.27 7.28
C LEU A 44 11.58 -5.50 6.05
N SER A 45 12.15 -6.08 4.99
CA SER A 45 11.44 -6.45 3.76
C SER A 45 10.34 -7.49 4.05
N MET A 46 10.61 -8.49 4.88
CA MET A 46 9.59 -9.47 5.30
C MET A 46 8.43 -8.79 6.05
N ALA A 47 8.73 -7.84 6.93
CA ALA A 47 7.71 -7.08 7.65
C ALA A 47 6.88 -6.21 6.70
N ALA A 48 7.52 -5.52 5.74
CA ALA A 48 6.85 -4.72 4.73
C ALA A 48 5.97 -5.58 3.81
N SER A 49 6.44 -6.76 3.39
CA SER A 49 5.65 -7.73 2.61
C SER A 49 4.41 -8.18 3.37
N SER A 50 4.54 -8.49 4.67
CA SER A 50 3.41 -8.86 5.52
C SER A 50 2.39 -7.73 5.62
N ALA A 51 2.85 -6.49 5.85
CA ALA A 51 1.97 -5.32 5.93
C ALA A 51 1.25 -5.04 4.60
N ALA A 52 1.94 -5.15 3.46
CA ALA A 52 1.33 -4.97 2.14
C ALA A 52 0.29 -6.07 1.83
N THR A 53 0.57 -7.32 2.20
CA THR A 53 -0.39 -8.43 2.06
C THR A 53 -1.64 -8.18 2.90
N GLN A 54 -1.46 -7.75 4.15
CA GLN A 54 -2.59 -7.41 5.02
C GLN A 54 -3.37 -6.22 4.45
N GLY A 55 -2.68 -5.19 3.95
CA GLY A 55 -3.30 -4.05 3.26
C GLY A 55 -4.15 -4.49 2.07
N GLY A 56 -3.63 -5.39 1.22
CA GLY A 56 -4.37 -5.97 0.10
C GLY A 56 -5.64 -6.70 0.54
N THR A 57 -5.57 -7.49 1.61
CA THR A 57 -6.74 -8.19 2.16
C THR A 57 -7.80 -7.20 2.68
N VAL A 58 -7.39 -6.13 3.35
CA VAL A 58 -8.29 -5.07 3.80
C VAL A 58 -8.96 -4.39 2.60
N MET A 59 -8.21 -4.09 1.53
CA MET A 59 -8.78 -3.48 0.32
C MET A 59 -9.84 -4.38 -0.31
N GLN A 60 -9.62 -5.69 -0.41
CA GLN A 60 -10.64 -6.63 -0.89
C GLN A 60 -11.92 -6.60 -0.04
N THR A 61 -11.77 -6.49 1.27
CA THR A 61 -12.92 -6.37 2.18
C THR A 61 -13.67 -5.06 1.97
N VAL A 62 -12.94 -3.96 1.73
CA VAL A 62 -13.56 -2.65 1.43
C VAL A 62 -14.31 -2.68 0.09
N VAL A 63 -13.75 -3.30 -0.95
CA VAL A 63 -14.45 -3.48 -2.25
C VAL A 63 -15.78 -4.19 -2.03
N LYS A 64 -15.76 -5.33 -1.31
CA LYS A 64 -16.99 -6.06 -1.01
C LYS A 64 -18.01 -5.20 -0.25
N THR A 65 -17.54 -4.38 0.70
CA THR A 65 -18.43 -3.47 1.44
C THR A 65 -19.02 -2.40 0.52
N MET A 66 -18.26 -1.91 -0.46
CA MET A 66 -18.77 -0.97 -1.47
C MET A 66 -19.84 -1.61 -2.34
N ASP A 67 -19.67 -2.86 -2.76
CA ASP A 67 -20.69 -3.62 -3.51
C ASP A 67 -21.97 -3.78 -2.67
N ASP A 68 -21.86 -4.14 -1.39
CA ASP A 68 -23.01 -4.27 -0.49
C ASP A 68 -23.75 -2.92 -0.31
N ILE A 69 -23.00 -1.80 -0.25
CA ILE A 69 -23.58 -0.45 -0.20
C ILE A 69 -24.27 -0.11 -1.52
N ALA A 70 -23.67 -0.44 -2.66
CA ALA A 70 -24.28 -0.23 -4.00
C ALA A 70 -25.62 -0.96 -4.11
N ASP A 71 -25.66 -2.25 -3.76
CA ASP A 71 -26.89 -3.05 -3.76
C ASP A 71 -27.96 -2.47 -2.83
N SER A 72 -27.57 -2.06 -1.63
CA SER A 72 -28.48 -1.43 -0.67
C SER A 72 -29.05 -0.11 -1.19
N THR A 73 -28.20 0.71 -1.81
CA THR A 73 -28.59 2.00 -2.39
C THR A 73 -29.55 1.79 -3.57
N GLN A 74 -29.31 0.79 -4.40
CA GLN A 74 -30.22 0.45 -5.50
C GLN A 74 -31.60 -0.02 -5.00
N ARG A 75 -31.64 -0.79 -3.92
CA ARG A 75 -32.91 -1.19 -3.28
C ARG A 75 -33.66 0.02 -2.71
N ILE A 76 -32.97 0.98 -2.10
CA ILE A 76 -33.58 2.23 -1.64
C ILE A 76 -34.17 2.99 -2.84
N GLY A 77 -33.47 3.04 -3.99
CA GLY A 77 -33.97 3.62 -5.23
C GLY A 77 -35.30 3.01 -5.68
N SER A 78 -35.37 1.68 -5.65
CA SER A 78 -36.62 0.96 -6.02
C SER A 78 -37.76 1.28 -5.05
N ILE A 79 -37.49 1.40 -3.75
CA ILE A 79 -38.51 1.79 -2.75
C ILE A 79 -38.97 3.24 -3.00
N THR A 80 -38.04 4.14 -3.30
CA THR A 80 -38.34 5.55 -3.57
C THR A 80 -39.23 5.70 -4.82
N SER A 81 -38.93 4.95 -5.87
CA SER A 81 -39.76 4.89 -7.06
C SER A 81 -41.20 4.40 -6.74
N LEU A 82 -41.31 3.35 -5.91
CA LEU A 82 -42.63 2.89 -5.45
C LEU A 82 -43.36 3.97 -4.62
N ILE A 83 -42.67 4.73 -3.79
CA ILE A 83 -43.28 5.86 -3.04
C ILE A 83 -43.80 6.92 -4.01
N ASN A 84 -43.06 7.25 -5.07
CA ASN A 84 -43.47 8.18 -6.08
C ASN A 84 -44.75 7.69 -6.81
N ASP A 85 -44.82 6.40 -7.15
CA ASP A 85 -46.01 5.80 -7.77
C ASP A 85 -47.22 5.83 -6.84
N ILE A 86 -47.05 5.53 -5.55
CA ILE A 86 -48.09 5.64 -4.53
C ILE A 86 -48.59 7.08 -4.41
N ALA A 87 -47.66 8.03 -4.39
CA ALA A 87 -48.00 9.45 -4.33
C ALA A 87 -48.82 9.87 -5.57
N PHE A 88 -48.41 9.42 -6.75
CA PHE A 88 -49.19 9.66 -7.99
C PHE A 88 -50.59 9.04 -7.93
N GLN A 89 -50.72 7.78 -7.51
CA GLN A 89 -52.01 7.12 -7.34
C GLN A 89 -52.91 7.85 -6.33
N THR A 90 -52.30 8.28 -5.20
CA THR A 90 -53.02 9.06 -4.16
C THR A 90 -53.50 10.41 -4.70
N ASN A 91 -52.70 11.08 -5.51
CA ASN A 91 -53.09 12.32 -6.18
C ASN A 91 -54.31 12.13 -7.11
N ILE A 92 -54.32 11.02 -7.87
CA ILE A 92 -55.48 10.68 -8.75
C ILE A 92 -56.72 10.32 -7.92
N LEU A 93 -56.58 9.55 -6.84
CA LEU A 93 -57.68 9.23 -5.93
C LEU A 93 -58.28 10.49 -5.27
N ALA A 94 -57.42 11.40 -4.82
CA ALA A 94 -57.84 12.67 -4.25
C ALA A 94 -58.53 13.56 -5.27
N LEU A 95 -58.07 13.57 -6.54
CA LEU A 95 -58.75 14.29 -7.61
C LEU A 95 -60.15 13.73 -7.86
N ASN A 96 -60.31 12.41 -7.94
CA ASN A 96 -61.60 11.75 -8.13
C ASN A 96 -62.54 12.05 -6.98
N ALA A 97 -62.04 12.02 -5.73
CA ALA A 97 -62.79 12.39 -4.50
C ALA A 97 -63.26 13.86 -4.54
N ALA A 98 -62.37 14.78 -4.98
CA ALA A 98 -62.70 16.20 -5.11
C ALA A 98 -63.80 16.44 -6.18
N VAL A 99 -63.76 15.73 -7.30
CA VAL A 99 -64.77 15.77 -8.35
C VAL A 99 -66.12 15.29 -7.83
N GLU A 100 -66.16 14.16 -7.11
CA GLU A 100 -67.42 13.61 -6.57
C GLU A 100 -67.98 14.48 -5.42
N ALA A 101 -67.11 15.08 -4.63
CA ALA A 101 -67.48 16.07 -3.61
C ALA A 101 -68.13 17.31 -4.26
N ALA A 102 -67.61 17.80 -5.37
CA ALA A 102 -68.18 18.89 -6.13
C ALA A 102 -69.56 18.53 -6.71
N ARG A 103 -69.73 17.27 -7.12
CA ARG A 103 -70.99 16.73 -7.65
C ARG A 103 -72.08 16.66 -6.58
N ALA A 104 -71.72 16.45 -5.31
CA ALA A 104 -72.66 16.43 -4.18
C ALA A 104 -73.09 17.82 -3.70
N GLY A 105 -72.59 18.89 -4.30
CA GLY A 105 -72.97 20.28 -3.99
C GLY A 105 -72.62 20.71 -2.56
N GLU A 106 -73.54 21.40 -1.89
CA GLU A 106 -73.31 21.92 -0.51
C GLU A 106 -72.98 20.79 0.52
N GLN A 107 -73.51 19.58 0.32
CA GLN A 107 -73.26 18.43 1.22
C GLN A 107 -71.81 17.88 1.04
N GLY A 108 -71.20 18.16 -0.06
CA GLY A 108 -69.81 17.70 -0.36
C GLY A 108 -68.71 18.64 0.08
N ARG A 109 -68.97 19.85 0.61
CA ARG A 109 -67.96 20.88 0.87
C ARG A 109 -66.85 20.40 1.82
N GLY A 110 -67.19 19.69 2.91
CA GLY A 110 -66.22 19.14 3.87
C GLY A 110 -65.30 18.12 3.23
N PHE A 111 -65.84 17.24 2.34
CA PHE A 111 -65.05 16.25 1.62
C PHE A 111 -64.15 16.90 0.56
N ALA A 112 -64.56 17.98 -0.09
CA ALA A 112 -63.73 18.71 -1.03
C ALA A 112 -62.47 19.31 -0.39
N VAL A 113 -62.56 19.82 0.84
CA VAL A 113 -61.44 20.34 1.61
C VAL A 113 -60.44 19.20 1.94
N VAL A 114 -60.93 18.06 2.44
CA VAL A 114 -60.11 16.90 2.74
C VAL A 114 -59.40 16.37 1.48
N ALA A 115 -60.15 16.25 0.39
CA ALA A 115 -59.59 15.82 -0.90
C ALA A 115 -58.46 16.78 -1.40
N GLY A 116 -58.70 18.09 -1.23
CA GLY A 116 -57.64 19.08 -1.54
C GLY A 116 -56.37 18.92 -0.68
N GLU A 117 -56.55 18.66 0.61
CA GLU A 117 -55.40 18.45 1.52
C GLU A 117 -54.65 17.14 1.19
N VAL A 118 -55.38 16.03 0.90
CA VAL A 118 -54.77 14.75 0.46
C VAL A 118 -54.02 14.95 -0.84
N ARG A 119 -54.56 15.72 -1.79
CA ARG A 119 -53.87 16.03 -3.06
C ARG A 119 -52.58 16.82 -2.85
N ASN A 120 -52.60 17.82 -1.94
CA ASN A 120 -51.38 18.58 -1.58
C ASN A 120 -50.34 17.68 -0.95
N LEU A 121 -50.73 16.81 0.00
CA LEU A 121 -49.84 15.85 0.63
C LEU A 121 -49.22 14.90 -0.39
N ALA A 122 -50.02 14.36 -1.33
CA ALA A 122 -49.52 13.50 -2.40
C ALA A 122 -48.47 14.22 -3.28
N SER A 123 -48.75 15.46 -3.67
CA SER A 123 -47.79 16.27 -4.44
C SER A 123 -46.47 16.51 -3.68
N ARG A 124 -46.54 16.83 -2.37
CA ARG A 124 -45.35 16.98 -1.51
C ARG A 124 -44.58 15.67 -1.39
N SER A 125 -45.29 14.54 -1.25
CA SER A 125 -44.64 13.21 -1.18
C SER A 125 -43.92 12.86 -2.50
N ALA A 126 -44.50 13.13 -3.65
CA ALA A 126 -43.90 12.92 -4.97
C ALA A 126 -42.60 13.79 -5.13
N ASN A 127 -42.66 15.05 -4.69
CA ASN A 127 -41.50 15.94 -4.76
C ASN A 127 -40.38 15.46 -3.84
N ALA A 128 -40.69 15.02 -2.62
CA ALA A 128 -39.72 14.46 -1.70
C ALA A 128 -39.08 13.16 -2.25
N ALA A 129 -39.89 12.28 -2.89
CA ALA A 129 -39.37 11.08 -3.53
C ALA A 129 -38.39 11.42 -4.66
N LYS A 130 -38.69 12.41 -5.51
CA LYS A 130 -37.75 12.87 -6.55
C LYS A 130 -36.43 13.43 -5.99
N GLU A 131 -36.50 14.16 -4.87
CA GLU A 131 -35.30 14.65 -4.22
C GLU A 131 -34.44 13.50 -3.67
N ILE A 132 -35.07 12.48 -3.08
CA ILE A 132 -34.38 11.27 -2.62
C ILE A 132 -33.77 10.49 -3.81
N GLU A 133 -34.46 10.38 -4.93
CA GLU A 133 -33.90 9.76 -6.16
C GLU A 133 -32.62 10.47 -6.61
N GLY A 134 -32.57 11.79 -6.56
CA GLY A 134 -31.35 12.55 -6.85
C GLY A 134 -30.21 12.23 -5.88
N LEU A 135 -30.49 12.19 -4.57
CA LEU A 135 -29.49 11.84 -3.56
C LEU A 135 -28.97 10.40 -3.72
N ILE A 136 -29.84 9.49 -4.14
CA ILE A 136 -29.47 8.09 -4.41
C ILE A 136 -28.54 8.02 -5.63
N ALA A 137 -28.85 8.71 -6.72
CA ALA A 137 -28.00 8.75 -7.91
C ALA A 137 -26.59 9.28 -7.58
N ASP A 138 -26.51 10.36 -6.79
CA ASP A 138 -25.24 10.90 -6.31
C ASP A 138 -24.50 9.90 -5.40
N SER A 139 -25.22 9.17 -4.57
CA SER A 139 -24.64 8.16 -3.68
C SER A 139 -24.04 6.99 -4.46
N VAL A 140 -24.75 6.48 -5.47
CA VAL A 140 -24.26 5.42 -6.36
C VAL A 140 -22.97 5.87 -7.05
N ALA A 141 -22.94 7.06 -7.64
CA ALA A 141 -21.75 7.59 -8.31
C ALA A 141 -20.55 7.69 -7.36
N ARG A 142 -20.78 8.11 -6.11
CA ARG A 142 -19.71 8.18 -5.07
C ARG A 142 -19.21 6.80 -4.67
N VAL A 143 -20.07 5.82 -4.55
CA VAL A 143 -19.71 4.43 -4.22
C VAL A 143 -18.88 3.83 -5.34
N GLU A 144 -19.25 4.03 -6.60
CA GLU A 144 -18.48 3.58 -7.76
C GLU A 144 -17.07 4.20 -7.79
N GLN A 145 -16.98 5.51 -7.57
CA GLN A 145 -15.69 6.19 -7.45
C GLN A 145 -14.86 5.64 -6.29
N GLY A 146 -15.48 5.39 -5.15
CA GLY A 146 -14.84 4.79 -3.99
C GLY A 146 -14.30 3.39 -4.29
N ALA A 147 -15.09 2.55 -4.93
CA ALA A 147 -14.69 1.21 -5.34
C ALA A 147 -13.49 1.23 -6.31
N GLN A 148 -13.49 2.17 -7.28
CA GLN A 148 -12.35 2.34 -8.19
C GLN A 148 -11.07 2.74 -7.46
N LEU A 149 -11.12 3.72 -6.54
CA LEU A 149 -9.96 4.15 -5.75
C LEU A 149 -9.39 3.01 -4.89
N VAL A 150 -10.25 2.18 -4.32
CA VAL A 150 -9.84 1.02 -3.52
C VAL A 150 -9.19 -0.04 -4.40
N ASN A 151 -9.71 -0.29 -5.59
CA ASN A 151 -9.12 -1.21 -6.55
C ASN A 151 -7.72 -0.74 -7.00
N ASP A 152 -7.56 0.54 -7.30
CA ASP A 152 -6.26 1.14 -7.66
C ASP A 152 -5.25 1.03 -6.49
N THR A 153 -5.73 1.20 -5.25
CA THR A 153 -4.92 1.00 -4.05
C THR A 153 -4.50 -0.47 -3.91
N GLY A 154 -5.38 -1.42 -4.20
CA GLY A 154 -5.06 -2.86 -4.24
C GLY A 154 -3.95 -3.17 -5.24
N THR A 155 -4.03 -2.63 -6.45
CA THR A 155 -2.98 -2.75 -7.48
C THR A 155 -1.64 -2.16 -7.01
N THR A 156 -1.68 -1.05 -6.27
CA THR A 156 -0.48 -0.44 -5.68
C THR A 156 0.14 -1.35 -4.62
N MET A 157 -0.67 -2.02 -3.78
CA MET A 157 -0.17 -3.00 -2.80
C MET A 157 0.52 -4.19 -3.47
N GLU A 158 -0.01 -4.68 -4.60
CA GLU A 158 0.63 -5.73 -5.40
C GLU A 158 1.98 -5.28 -5.99
N ALA A 159 2.08 -4.03 -6.43
CA ALA A 159 3.34 -3.46 -6.90
C ALA A 159 4.37 -3.41 -5.76
N ILE A 160 3.99 -2.93 -4.58
CA ILE A 160 4.85 -2.92 -3.39
C ILE A 160 5.34 -4.32 -3.05
N LEU A 161 4.48 -5.34 -3.11
CA LEU A 161 4.88 -6.73 -2.86
C LEU A 161 5.95 -7.22 -3.83
N ARG A 162 5.84 -6.88 -5.11
CA ARG A 162 6.86 -7.22 -6.12
C ARG A 162 8.19 -6.53 -5.82
N ASP A 163 8.15 -5.22 -5.55
CA ASP A 163 9.35 -4.43 -5.29
C ASP A 163 10.07 -4.90 -4.02
N VAL A 164 9.32 -5.22 -2.96
CA VAL A 164 9.86 -5.77 -1.71
C VAL A 164 10.47 -7.16 -1.94
N THR A 165 9.85 -7.98 -2.79
CA THR A 165 10.41 -9.29 -3.16
C THR A 165 11.74 -9.12 -3.90
N GLU A 166 11.85 -8.15 -4.80
CA GLU A 166 13.10 -7.85 -5.51
C GLU A 166 14.19 -7.38 -4.53
N VAL A 167 13.86 -6.50 -3.59
CA VAL A 167 14.78 -6.08 -2.52
C VAL A 167 15.30 -7.28 -1.73
N THR A 168 14.44 -8.23 -1.38
CA THR A 168 14.84 -9.47 -0.68
C THR A 168 15.84 -10.28 -1.50
N VAL A 169 15.64 -10.40 -2.81
CA VAL A 169 16.58 -11.10 -3.71
C VAL A 169 17.93 -10.39 -3.74
N ILE A 170 17.94 -9.07 -3.87
CA ILE A 170 19.17 -8.25 -3.87
C ILE A 170 19.92 -8.40 -2.54
N MET A 171 19.22 -8.37 -1.40
CA MET A 171 19.86 -8.54 -0.10
C MET A 171 20.52 -9.91 0.07
N LYS A 172 19.91 -10.98 -0.44
CA LYS A 172 20.53 -12.32 -0.46
C LYS A 172 21.81 -12.34 -1.32
N GLN A 173 21.80 -11.66 -2.47
CA GLN A 173 22.99 -11.54 -3.30
C GLN A 173 24.10 -10.77 -2.59
N ILE A 174 23.77 -9.66 -1.89
CA ILE A 174 24.74 -8.89 -1.12
C ILE A 174 25.33 -9.74 0.04
N ALA A 175 24.48 -10.49 0.74
CA ALA A 175 24.96 -11.38 1.81
C ALA A 175 25.92 -12.44 1.28
N THR A 176 25.59 -13.07 0.15
CA THR A 176 26.46 -14.06 -0.49
C THR A 176 27.78 -13.45 -0.96
N ALA A 177 27.74 -12.28 -1.62
CA ALA A 177 28.94 -11.58 -2.05
C ALA A 177 29.82 -11.14 -0.86
N SER A 178 29.21 -10.71 0.24
CA SER A 178 29.93 -10.36 1.47
C SER A 178 30.62 -11.58 2.10
N GLU A 179 29.98 -12.75 2.08
CA GLU A 179 30.60 -13.99 2.55
C GLU A 179 31.81 -14.39 1.68
N GLU A 180 31.70 -14.27 0.36
CA GLU A 180 32.81 -14.53 -0.57
C GLU A 180 33.95 -13.53 -0.37
N GLN A 181 33.65 -12.23 -0.18
CA GLN A 181 34.63 -11.20 0.14
C GLN A 181 35.33 -11.49 1.46
N SER A 182 34.63 -11.94 2.49
CA SER A 182 35.20 -12.32 3.79
C SER A 182 36.21 -13.46 3.61
N LYS A 183 35.89 -14.48 2.82
CA LYS A 183 36.81 -15.58 2.49
C LYS A 183 38.04 -15.07 1.73
N GLY A 184 37.86 -14.19 0.76
CA GLY A 184 38.94 -13.57 0.00
C GLY A 184 39.89 -12.74 0.90
N ILE A 185 39.33 -11.92 1.79
CA ILE A 185 40.12 -11.14 2.76
C ILE A 185 40.92 -12.05 3.67
N SER A 186 40.34 -13.15 4.13
CA SER A 186 41.06 -14.15 4.95
C SER A 186 42.23 -14.77 4.19
N GLN A 187 42.06 -15.11 2.89
CA GLN A 187 43.14 -15.65 2.08
C GLN A 187 44.28 -14.63 1.86
N VAL A 188 43.94 -13.37 1.59
CA VAL A 188 44.92 -12.30 1.51
C VAL A 188 45.67 -12.13 2.84
N GLY A 189 44.97 -12.25 3.98
CA GLY A 189 45.56 -12.21 5.32
C GLY A 189 46.63 -13.27 5.51
N VAL A 190 46.38 -14.50 5.05
CA VAL A 190 47.37 -15.57 5.08
C VAL A 190 48.62 -15.23 4.22
N ALA A 191 48.42 -14.71 3.03
CA ALA A 191 49.51 -14.32 2.12
C ALA A 191 50.35 -13.17 2.72
N ILE A 192 49.70 -12.19 3.33
CA ILE A 192 50.36 -11.06 4.01
C ILE A 192 51.19 -11.55 5.21
N THR A 193 50.68 -12.50 6.01
CA THR A 193 51.42 -13.09 7.12
C THR A 193 52.68 -13.82 6.62
N GLN A 194 52.60 -14.48 5.49
CA GLN A 194 53.75 -15.13 4.86
C GLN A 194 54.78 -14.11 4.34
N MET A 195 54.30 -12.99 3.74
CA MET A 195 55.17 -11.89 3.30
C MET A 195 55.88 -11.23 4.49
N ASP A 196 55.19 -11.04 5.61
CA ASP A 196 55.77 -10.50 6.84
C ASP A 196 56.89 -11.41 7.34
N GLY A 197 56.69 -12.75 7.36
CA GLY A 197 57.72 -13.72 7.74
C GLY A 197 58.97 -13.65 6.85
N VAL A 198 58.80 -13.56 5.54
CA VAL A 198 59.93 -13.42 4.57
C VAL A 198 60.64 -12.07 4.80
N THR A 199 59.91 -11.01 5.04
CA THR A 199 60.48 -9.67 5.28
C THR A 199 61.29 -9.63 6.59
N GLN A 200 60.81 -10.28 7.66
CA GLN A 200 61.54 -10.42 8.91
C GLN A 200 62.80 -11.28 8.76
N GLN A 201 62.71 -12.35 7.95
CA GLN A 201 63.89 -13.16 7.64
C GLN A 201 64.95 -12.36 6.90
N ASN A 202 64.58 -11.56 5.89
CA ASN A 202 65.47 -10.66 5.17
C ASN A 202 66.14 -9.64 6.14
N ALA A 203 65.35 -9.05 7.07
CA ALA A 203 65.87 -8.13 8.08
C ALA A 203 66.88 -8.81 9.04
N SER A 204 66.78 -10.13 9.26
CA SER A 204 67.72 -10.88 10.11
C SER A 204 68.99 -11.29 9.43
N LEU A 205 68.99 -11.44 8.08
CA LEU A 205 70.18 -11.75 7.29
C LEU A 205 71.12 -10.55 7.13
N ASP A 206 70.66 -9.37 7.50
CA ASP A 206 71.34 -8.09 7.38
C ASP A 206 72.13 -7.72 8.64
N ARG A 207 72.18 -8.61 9.62
CA ARG A 207 73.01 -8.51 10.85
C ARG A 207 74.25 -9.41 10.77
#